data_b8fb3c2cc4dc3a140b366cf8012e0451
#
_entry.id   b8fb3c2cc4dc3a140b366cf8012e0451
#
_cell.length_a   1.000
_cell.length_b   1.000
_cell.length_c   1.000
_cell.angle_alpha   90.00
_cell.angle_beta   90.00
_cell.angle_gamma   90.00
#
_symmetry.space_group_name_H-M   'P 1'
#
loop_
_entity.id
_entity.type
_entity.pdbx_description
1 polymer ?
#
loop_
_entity_poly.entity_id
_entity_poly.type
_entity_poly.pdbx_seq_one_letter_code
_entity_poly.pdbx_strand_id
1 'polypeptide(L)'
;MAKKESAPKVHPDLSKEHADFLHKYFADASKEELLEAFIAHLAKEHALSHAEVNVLLAEAKQHQQTLLPVNIFQTDALSSLEAIVKYLKENKGLTFHGIAALLKRDDRTIWTTYAKARSKMVAPFHLPPSKYVVPAVIFAERNLSVLETLAHHLKTTLNLSLHDIAILLNRDDRTIWTVCHRAAKKLGVRP
;
A
#
# COMPACT_ATOMS: atom_id res chain seq x y z
N MET A 1 45.12 6.89 -20.13
CA MET A 1 44.02 6.37 -20.95
C MET A 1 42.93 5.86 -20.02
N ALA A 2 41.93 6.68 -19.75
CA ALA A 2 40.83 6.34 -18.84
C ALA A 2 39.67 5.76 -19.66
N LYS A 3 39.25 4.55 -19.32
CA LYS A 3 38.07 3.89 -19.90
C LYS A 3 36.80 4.64 -19.45
N LYS A 4 36.07 5.17 -20.41
CA LYS A 4 34.69 5.66 -20.22
C LYS A 4 33.78 4.45 -19.96
N GLU A 5 33.31 4.30 -18.75
CA GLU A 5 32.17 3.43 -18.42
C GLU A 5 30.88 4.05 -18.98
N SER A 6 30.22 3.30 -19.84
CA SER A 6 28.95 3.69 -20.44
C SER A 6 27.82 3.53 -19.41
N ALA A 7 27.01 4.57 -19.23
CA ALA A 7 25.80 4.56 -18.42
C ALA A 7 24.82 3.46 -18.87
N PRO A 8 24.06 2.85 -17.92
CA PRO A 8 23.10 1.80 -18.25
C PRO A 8 21.98 2.38 -19.15
N LYS A 9 21.69 1.65 -20.23
CA LYS A 9 20.59 1.95 -21.14
C LYS A 9 19.28 1.90 -20.37
N VAL A 10 18.55 3.02 -20.39
CA VAL A 10 17.17 3.12 -19.92
C VAL A 10 16.35 2.10 -20.72
N HIS A 11 15.71 1.14 -20.01
CA HIS A 11 14.78 0.20 -20.62
C HIS A 11 13.61 0.98 -21.25
N PRO A 12 13.19 0.63 -22.48
CA PRO A 12 12.00 1.21 -23.08
C PRO A 12 10.78 0.92 -22.19
N ASP A 13 9.85 1.87 -22.19
CA ASP A 13 8.63 1.87 -21.39
C ASP A 13 7.82 0.58 -21.56
N LEU A 14 8.10 -0.41 -20.72
CA LEU A 14 7.47 -1.73 -20.68
C LEU A 14 5.93 -1.65 -20.55
N SER A 15 5.41 -0.53 -20.02
CA SER A 15 3.97 -0.33 -19.83
C SER A 15 3.23 -0.12 -21.17
N LYS A 16 3.87 0.54 -22.13
CA LYS A 16 3.26 0.86 -23.44
C LYS A 16 3.28 -0.35 -24.38
N GLU A 17 4.39 -1.06 -24.45
CA GLU A 17 4.50 -2.27 -25.29
C GLU A 17 3.57 -3.41 -24.81
N HIS A 18 3.42 -3.58 -23.49
CA HIS A 18 2.46 -4.53 -22.94
C HIS A 18 1.01 -4.12 -23.16
N ALA A 19 0.68 -2.83 -23.05
CA ALA A 19 -0.66 -2.34 -23.33
C ALA A 19 -1.02 -2.49 -24.81
N ASP A 20 -0.11 -2.19 -25.71
CA ASP A 20 -0.30 -2.34 -27.16
C ASP A 20 -0.41 -3.83 -27.57
N PHE A 21 0.36 -4.73 -26.93
CA PHE A 21 0.24 -6.19 -27.12
C PHE A 21 -1.13 -6.67 -26.68
N LEU A 22 -1.58 -6.28 -25.48
CA LEU A 22 -2.89 -6.68 -24.96
C LEU A 22 -4.03 -6.14 -25.86
N HIS A 23 -3.95 -4.91 -26.31
CA HIS A 23 -4.96 -4.31 -27.19
C HIS A 23 -5.01 -4.96 -28.58
N LYS A 24 -3.84 -5.34 -29.12
CA LYS A 24 -3.74 -5.92 -30.46
C LYS A 24 -4.21 -7.37 -30.54
N TYR A 25 -3.97 -8.16 -29.49
CA TYR A 25 -4.22 -9.61 -29.52
C TYR A 25 -5.46 -10.02 -28.73
N PHE A 26 -6.01 -9.16 -27.87
CA PHE A 26 -7.07 -9.52 -26.93
C PHE A 26 -8.27 -8.55 -26.95
N ALA A 27 -8.45 -7.78 -28.02
CA ALA A 27 -9.56 -6.82 -28.12
C ALA A 27 -10.94 -7.48 -27.95
N ASP A 28 -11.07 -8.76 -28.34
CA ASP A 28 -12.31 -9.54 -28.25
C ASP A 28 -12.24 -10.71 -27.25
N ALA A 29 -11.14 -10.82 -26.47
CA ALA A 29 -10.97 -11.92 -25.52
C ALA A 29 -11.78 -11.70 -24.23
N SER A 30 -12.32 -12.79 -23.69
CA SER A 30 -12.95 -12.75 -22.37
C SER A 30 -11.94 -12.44 -21.27
N LYS A 31 -12.44 -12.00 -20.10
CA LYS A 31 -11.56 -11.72 -18.93
C LYS A 31 -10.78 -12.96 -18.49
N GLU A 32 -11.38 -14.13 -18.65
CA GLU A 32 -10.81 -15.43 -18.33
C GLU A 32 -9.64 -15.77 -19.27
N GLU A 33 -9.81 -15.60 -20.57
CA GLU A 33 -8.77 -15.82 -21.58
C GLU A 33 -7.60 -14.85 -21.42
N LEU A 34 -7.87 -13.59 -21.09
CA LEU A 34 -6.85 -12.59 -20.77
C LEU A 34 -6.03 -12.99 -19.55
N LEU A 35 -6.68 -13.50 -18.51
CA LEU A 35 -6.02 -13.93 -17.29
C LEU A 35 -5.14 -15.17 -17.54
N GLU A 36 -5.63 -16.17 -18.28
CA GLU A 36 -4.88 -17.37 -18.64
C GLU A 36 -3.64 -17.04 -19.50
N ALA A 37 -3.81 -16.17 -20.49
CA ALA A 37 -2.68 -15.71 -21.32
C ALA A 37 -1.62 -14.95 -20.51
N PHE A 38 -2.06 -14.12 -19.55
CA PHE A 38 -1.16 -13.41 -18.65
C PHE A 38 -0.40 -14.35 -17.71
N ILE A 39 -1.10 -15.36 -17.15
CA ILE A 39 -0.48 -16.39 -16.30
C ILE A 39 0.54 -17.18 -17.11
N ALA A 40 0.21 -17.58 -18.34
CA ALA A 40 1.14 -18.32 -19.20
C ALA A 40 2.38 -17.49 -19.57
N HIS A 41 2.19 -16.18 -19.80
CA HIS A 41 3.31 -15.26 -20.07
C HIS A 41 4.23 -15.13 -18.86
N LEU A 42 3.69 -14.89 -17.66
CA LEU A 42 4.48 -14.82 -16.43
C LEU A 42 5.23 -16.12 -16.12
N ALA A 43 4.57 -17.26 -16.32
CA ALA A 43 5.18 -18.56 -16.13
C ALA A 43 6.39 -18.75 -17.04
N LYS A 44 6.30 -18.33 -18.30
CA LYS A 44 7.36 -18.44 -19.29
C LYS A 44 8.54 -17.50 -19.01
N GLU A 45 8.25 -16.23 -18.71
CA GLU A 45 9.30 -15.19 -18.49
C GLU A 45 10.09 -15.42 -17.20
N HIS A 46 9.45 -15.95 -16.16
CA HIS A 46 10.05 -16.10 -14.83
C HIS A 46 10.35 -17.57 -14.47
N ALA A 47 10.23 -18.51 -15.42
CA ALA A 47 10.43 -19.96 -15.20
C ALA A 47 9.60 -20.52 -14.02
N LEU A 48 8.40 -19.97 -13.79
CA LEU A 48 7.47 -20.37 -12.75
C LEU A 48 6.48 -21.40 -13.30
N SER A 49 6.10 -22.37 -12.47
CA SER A 49 4.98 -23.24 -12.80
C SER A 49 3.65 -22.48 -12.71
N HIS A 50 2.61 -22.94 -13.43
CA HIS A 50 1.25 -22.37 -13.30
C HIS A 50 0.73 -22.38 -11.86
N ALA A 51 1.11 -23.39 -11.07
CA ALA A 51 0.73 -23.47 -9.66
C ALA A 51 1.39 -22.36 -8.82
N GLU A 52 2.66 -22.09 -9.05
CA GLU A 52 3.38 -20.99 -8.34
C GLU A 52 2.82 -19.61 -8.74
N VAL A 53 2.52 -19.38 -10.01
CA VAL A 53 1.90 -18.14 -10.45
C VAL A 53 0.52 -17.96 -9.81
N ASN A 54 -0.28 -19.03 -9.73
CA ASN A 54 -1.60 -18.98 -9.07
C ASN A 54 -1.48 -18.71 -7.56
N VAL A 55 -0.48 -19.27 -6.88
CA VAL A 55 -0.21 -18.96 -5.46
C VAL A 55 0.16 -17.48 -5.31
N LEU A 56 1.08 -16.97 -6.12
CA LEU A 56 1.47 -15.55 -6.11
C LEU A 56 0.31 -14.62 -6.40
N LEU A 57 -0.56 -14.98 -7.35
CA LEU A 57 -1.78 -14.22 -7.65
C LEU A 57 -2.79 -14.26 -6.50
N ALA A 58 -2.95 -15.40 -5.83
CA ALA A 58 -3.80 -15.54 -4.66
C ALA A 58 -3.28 -14.70 -3.49
N GLU A 59 -1.98 -14.73 -3.23
CA GLU A 59 -1.32 -13.88 -2.24
C GLU A 59 -1.44 -12.39 -2.60
N ALA A 60 -1.19 -12.02 -3.85
CA ALA A 60 -1.37 -10.65 -4.33
C ALA A 60 -2.83 -10.18 -4.19
N LYS A 61 -3.82 -11.04 -4.46
CA LYS A 61 -5.24 -10.75 -4.24
C LYS A 61 -5.57 -10.55 -2.76
N GLN A 62 -5.03 -11.39 -1.87
CA GLN A 62 -5.20 -11.19 -0.43
C GLN A 62 -4.59 -9.87 0.04
N HIS A 63 -3.43 -9.49 -0.50
CA HIS A 63 -2.76 -8.21 -0.19
C HIS A 63 -3.48 -6.99 -0.80
N GLN A 64 -4.06 -7.12 -2.01
CA GLN A 64 -4.85 -6.05 -2.64
C GLN A 64 -6.23 -5.85 -2.00
N GLN A 65 -6.81 -6.88 -1.36
CA GLN A 65 -8.19 -6.80 -0.83
C GLN A 65 -8.34 -5.92 0.40
N THR A 66 -7.26 -5.51 1.06
CA THR A 66 -7.36 -4.70 2.27
C THR A 66 -6.84 -3.28 2.03
N LEU A 67 -7.61 -2.53 1.23
CA LEU A 67 -7.36 -1.11 1.02
C LEU A 67 -7.96 -0.28 2.17
N LEU A 68 -7.18 0.68 2.63
CA LEU A 68 -7.54 1.65 3.65
C LEU A 68 -7.79 2.99 2.99
N PRO A 69 -8.96 3.62 3.18
CA PRO A 69 -9.21 4.97 2.72
C PRO A 69 -8.39 5.95 3.56
N VAL A 70 -7.69 6.89 2.91
CA VAL A 70 -6.76 7.79 3.61
C VAL A 70 -7.49 8.71 4.60
N ASN A 71 -8.76 8.99 4.39
CA ASN A 71 -9.55 9.81 5.30
C ASN A 71 -9.78 9.22 6.71
N ILE A 72 -9.48 7.92 6.96
CA ILE A 72 -9.46 7.38 8.33
C ILE A 72 -8.42 8.07 9.22
N PHE A 73 -7.37 8.65 8.62
CA PHE A 73 -6.27 9.29 9.32
C PHE A 73 -6.51 10.78 9.63
N GLN A 74 -7.63 11.34 9.17
CA GLN A 74 -7.98 12.75 9.39
C GLN A 74 -8.45 13.06 10.83
N THR A 75 -8.76 12.02 11.60
CA THR A 75 -9.22 12.19 12.98
C THR A 75 -8.06 12.50 13.92
N ASP A 76 -8.25 13.49 14.79
CA ASP A 76 -7.30 13.81 15.86
C ASP A 76 -7.52 12.96 17.12
N ALA A 77 -8.66 12.29 17.23
CA ALA A 77 -8.98 11.44 18.37
C ALA A 77 -8.13 10.15 18.44
N LEU A 78 -7.73 9.63 17.27
CA LEU A 78 -7.05 8.35 17.16
C LEU A 78 -5.62 8.52 16.64
N SER A 79 -4.70 7.75 17.19
CA SER A 79 -3.41 7.56 16.55
C SER A 79 -3.55 6.82 15.22
N SER A 80 -2.58 6.93 14.33
CA SER A 80 -2.65 6.29 13.00
C SER A 80 -2.84 4.77 13.09
N LEU A 81 -2.20 4.08 14.07
CA LEU A 81 -2.40 2.65 14.26
C LEU A 81 -3.81 2.33 14.81
N GLU A 82 -4.30 3.15 15.75
CA GLU A 82 -5.65 2.99 16.29
C GLU A 82 -6.71 3.14 15.18
N ALA A 83 -6.53 4.10 14.29
CA ALA A 83 -7.43 4.31 13.15
C ALA A 83 -7.45 3.09 12.21
N ILE A 84 -6.28 2.55 11.85
CA ILE A 84 -6.17 1.33 11.02
C ILE A 84 -6.90 0.16 11.68
N VAL A 85 -6.54 -0.16 12.93
CA VAL A 85 -7.06 -1.34 13.62
C VAL A 85 -8.57 -1.25 13.80
N LYS A 86 -9.08 -0.07 14.17
CA LYS A 86 -10.53 0.18 14.32
C LYS A 86 -11.25 0.01 12.99
N TYR A 87 -10.76 0.61 11.91
CA TYR A 87 -11.36 0.50 10.59
C TYR A 87 -11.38 -0.95 10.08
N LEU A 88 -10.27 -1.67 10.23
CA LEU A 88 -10.18 -3.07 9.82
C LEU A 88 -11.13 -3.96 10.63
N LYS A 89 -11.30 -3.68 11.92
CA LYS A 89 -12.18 -4.46 12.79
C LYS A 89 -13.66 -4.17 12.52
N GLU A 90 -14.05 -2.91 12.47
CA GLU A 90 -15.46 -2.50 12.47
C GLU A 90 -16.04 -2.31 11.06
N ASN A 91 -15.24 -1.77 10.12
CA ASN A 91 -15.72 -1.49 8.76
C ASN A 91 -15.41 -2.65 7.77
N LYS A 92 -14.30 -3.40 8.00
CA LYS A 92 -13.93 -4.55 7.17
C LYS A 92 -14.28 -5.90 7.81
N GLY A 93 -14.69 -5.95 9.07
CA GLY A 93 -15.11 -7.17 9.76
C GLY A 93 -13.98 -8.18 10.05
N LEU A 94 -12.70 -7.76 9.94
CA LEU A 94 -11.58 -8.68 10.15
C LEU A 94 -11.49 -9.15 11.62
N THR A 95 -10.99 -10.37 11.80
CA THR A 95 -10.65 -10.89 13.14
C THR A 95 -9.40 -10.21 13.70
N PHE A 96 -9.20 -10.19 15.01
CA PHE A 96 -7.97 -9.65 15.60
C PHE A 96 -6.73 -10.38 15.09
N HIS A 97 -6.82 -11.70 14.97
CA HIS A 97 -5.76 -12.53 14.40
C HIS A 97 -5.47 -12.18 12.93
N GLY A 98 -6.51 -11.99 12.10
CA GLY A 98 -6.35 -11.56 10.71
C GLY A 98 -5.68 -10.18 10.58
N ILE A 99 -6.03 -9.23 11.47
CA ILE A 99 -5.40 -7.91 11.52
C ILE A 99 -3.94 -8.03 11.98
N ALA A 100 -3.66 -8.89 12.98
CA ALA A 100 -2.32 -9.13 13.49
C ALA A 100 -1.41 -9.71 12.41
N ALA A 101 -1.88 -10.72 11.69
CA ALA A 101 -1.16 -11.31 10.54
C ALA A 101 -0.91 -10.28 9.43
N LEU A 102 -1.93 -9.51 9.03
CA LEU A 102 -1.84 -8.49 7.99
C LEU A 102 -0.83 -7.39 8.32
N LEU A 103 -0.80 -6.93 9.58
CA LEU A 103 0.08 -5.84 10.03
C LEU A 103 1.41 -6.35 10.63
N LYS A 104 1.67 -7.66 10.60
CA LYS A 104 2.81 -8.33 11.24
C LYS A 104 3.02 -7.89 12.69
N ARG A 105 1.94 -7.92 13.48
CA ARG A 105 1.92 -7.58 14.91
C ARG A 105 1.32 -8.74 15.70
N ASP A 106 1.58 -8.78 17.00
CA ASP A 106 0.95 -9.79 17.86
C ASP A 106 -0.52 -9.43 18.18
N ASP A 107 -1.33 -10.46 18.41
CA ASP A 107 -2.78 -10.34 18.65
C ASP A 107 -3.08 -9.46 19.86
N ARG A 108 -2.25 -9.55 20.91
CA ARG A 108 -2.42 -8.74 22.13
C ARG A 108 -2.23 -7.25 21.84
N THR A 109 -1.24 -6.91 21.01
CA THR A 109 -1.02 -5.52 20.58
C THR A 109 -2.23 -5.00 19.81
N ILE A 110 -2.78 -5.80 18.88
CA ILE A 110 -3.95 -5.42 18.09
C ILE A 110 -5.18 -5.25 18.99
N TRP A 111 -5.45 -6.20 19.88
CA TRP A 111 -6.56 -6.11 20.81
C TRP A 111 -6.46 -4.87 21.71
N THR A 112 -5.29 -4.63 22.30
CA THR A 112 -5.07 -3.45 23.17
C THR A 112 -5.23 -2.14 22.38
N THR A 113 -4.74 -2.09 21.14
CA THR A 113 -4.88 -0.92 20.27
C THR A 113 -6.34 -0.67 19.93
N TYR A 114 -7.10 -1.73 19.61
CA TYR A 114 -8.53 -1.63 19.37
C TYR A 114 -9.30 -1.14 20.59
N ALA A 115 -9.03 -1.70 21.78
CA ALA A 115 -9.66 -1.27 23.02
C ALA A 115 -9.45 0.22 23.30
N LYS A 116 -8.22 0.73 23.09
CA LYS A 116 -7.89 2.16 23.18
C LYS A 116 -8.65 2.99 22.15
N ALA A 117 -8.70 2.52 20.88
CA ALA A 117 -9.40 3.20 19.82
C ALA A 117 -10.90 3.32 20.13
N ARG A 118 -11.52 2.22 20.59
CA ARG A 118 -12.94 2.17 20.92
C ARG A 118 -13.30 3.06 22.11
N SER A 119 -12.42 3.17 23.11
CA SER A 119 -12.65 4.08 24.26
C SER A 119 -12.61 5.55 23.86
N LYS A 120 -11.84 5.92 22.83
CA LYS A 120 -11.74 7.28 22.31
C LYS A 120 -12.84 7.63 21.31
N MET A 121 -13.25 6.66 20.50
CA MET A 121 -14.27 6.81 19.48
C MET A 121 -15.14 5.55 19.43
N VAL A 122 -16.35 5.65 20.00
CA VAL A 122 -17.30 4.51 20.13
C VAL A 122 -17.90 4.14 18.76
N ALA A 123 -18.30 5.14 17.98
CA ALA A 123 -18.96 4.91 16.69
C ALA A 123 -17.97 4.38 15.64
N PRO A 124 -18.41 3.48 14.74
CA PRO A 124 -17.64 3.10 13.56
C PRO A 124 -17.33 4.30 12.66
N PHE A 125 -16.37 4.16 11.77
CA PHE A 125 -16.11 5.21 10.77
C PHE A 125 -17.26 5.32 9.78
N HIS A 126 -17.83 6.52 9.66
CA HIS A 126 -18.75 6.92 8.60
C HIS A 126 -18.00 7.92 7.70
N LEU A 127 -17.40 7.43 6.64
CA LEU A 127 -16.52 8.21 5.79
C LEU A 127 -17.13 8.37 4.39
N PRO A 128 -17.03 9.56 3.80
CA PRO A 128 -17.32 9.74 2.39
C PRO A 128 -16.30 8.94 1.55
N PRO A 129 -16.59 8.66 0.27
CA PRO A 129 -15.62 8.03 -0.63
C PRO A 129 -14.27 8.77 -0.59
N SER A 130 -13.19 8.05 -0.34
CA SER A 130 -11.85 8.63 -0.29
C SER A 130 -11.25 8.71 -1.68
N LYS A 131 -10.69 9.86 -2.04
CA LYS A 131 -9.95 10.04 -3.30
C LYS A 131 -8.70 9.14 -3.35
N TYR A 132 -8.10 8.88 -2.19
CA TYR A 132 -6.88 8.09 -2.08
C TYR A 132 -7.10 6.89 -1.16
N VAL A 133 -6.56 5.76 -1.58
CA VAL A 133 -6.53 4.52 -0.81
C VAL A 133 -5.09 4.01 -0.71
N VAL A 134 -4.77 3.33 0.38
CA VAL A 134 -3.44 2.74 0.60
C VAL A 134 -3.59 1.27 0.98
N PRO A 135 -2.71 0.38 0.49
CA PRO A 135 -2.72 -1.02 0.90
C PRO A 135 -2.35 -1.16 2.37
N ALA A 136 -3.15 -1.92 3.14
CA ALA A 136 -2.86 -2.13 4.57
C ALA A 136 -1.50 -2.82 4.80
N VAL A 137 -1.04 -3.62 3.85
CA VAL A 137 0.23 -4.36 3.94
C VAL A 137 1.45 -3.45 4.08
N ILE A 138 1.43 -2.20 3.58
CA ILE A 138 2.56 -1.28 3.74
C ILE A 138 2.91 -1.02 5.21
N PHE A 139 1.94 -1.18 6.12
CA PHE A 139 2.12 -0.98 7.55
C PHE A 139 2.66 -2.21 8.30
N ALA A 140 2.92 -3.31 7.57
CA ALA A 140 3.57 -4.50 8.10
C ALA A 140 5.08 -4.29 8.34
N GLU A 141 5.72 -3.39 7.60
CA GLU A 141 7.10 -2.96 7.84
C GLU A 141 7.21 -2.16 9.13
N ARG A 142 8.18 -2.57 10.00
CA ARG A 142 8.34 -1.98 11.33
C ARG A 142 9.49 -0.98 11.44
N ASN A 143 10.26 -0.79 10.37
CA ASN A 143 11.37 0.18 10.34
C ASN A 143 10.88 1.61 10.45
N LEU A 144 9.65 1.85 9.98
CA LEU A 144 8.98 3.13 10.05
C LEU A 144 7.79 3.07 11.02
N SER A 145 7.46 4.20 11.63
CA SER A 145 6.17 4.35 12.32
C SER A 145 5.05 4.39 11.29
N VAL A 146 3.82 4.09 11.71
CA VAL A 146 2.65 4.09 10.82
C VAL A 146 2.48 5.41 10.06
N LEU A 147 2.70 6.54 10.73
CA LEU A 147 2.60 7.85 10.08
C LEU A 147 3.77 8.11 9.12
N GLU A 148 4.99 7.67 9.46
CA GLU A 148 6.14 7.74 8.56
C GLU A 148 5.91 6.91 7.30
N THR A 149 5.40 5.68 7.43
CA THR A 149 5.05 4.81 6.30
C THR A 149 4.00 5.45 5.41
N LEU A 150 2.91 5.96 6.02
CA LEU A 150 1.83 6.60 5.29
C LEU A 150 2.32 7.83 4.52
N ALA A 151 2.98 8.77 5.18
CA ALA A 151 3.45 10.00 4.56
C ALA A 151 4.49 9.73 3.45
N HIS A 152 5.40 8.77 3.68
CA HIS A 152 6.35 8.34 2.67
C HIS A 152 5.65 7.74 1.44
N HIS A 153 4.70 6.84 1.63
CA HIS A 153 3.92 6.23 0.54
C HIS A 153 3.14 7.28 -0.26
N LEU A 154 2.46 8.21 0.42
CA LEU A 154 1.72 9.30 -0.24
C LEU A 154 2.65 10.19 -1.07
N LYS A 155 3.85 10.48 -0.57
CA LYS A 155 4.85 11.31 -1.27
C LYS A 155 5.46 10.57 -2.46
N THR A 156 5.89 9.31 -2.30
CA THR A 156 6.70 8.60 -3.30
C THR A 156 5.87 7.83 -4.32
N THR A 157 4.76 7.22 -3.90
CA THR A 157 3.93 6.40 -4.77
C THR A 157 2.81 7.22 -5.43
N LEU A 158 2.19 8.14 -4.67
CA LEU A 158 1.11 8.97 -5.19
C LEU A 158 1.57 10.36 -5.62
N ASN A 159 2.86 10.67 -5.53
CA ASN A 159 3.49 11.94 -5.93
C ASN A 159 2.81 13.20 -5.33
N LEU A 160 2.30 13.09 -4.10
CA LEU A 160 1.67 14.22 -3.43
C LEU A 160 2.72 15.18 -2.86
N SER A 161 2.44 16.48 -2.90
CA SER A 161 3.26 17.47 -2.20
C SER A 161 3.13 17.34 -0.68
N LEU A 162 4.11 17.85 0.09
CA LEU A 162 4.03 17.84 1.56
C LEU A 162 2.80 18.60 2.07
N HIS A 163 2.45 19.69 1.39
CA HIS A 163 1.27 20.49 1.71
C HIS A 163 -0.04 19.72 1.45
N ASP A 164 -0.15 19.03 0.30
CA ASP A 164 -1.32 18.19 0.01
C ASP A 164 -1.47 17.06 1.04
N ILE A 165 -0.35 16.45 1.45
CA ILE A 165 -0.34 15.41 2.49
C ILE A 165 -0.79 15.99 3.83
N ALA A 166 -0.36 17.20 4.18
CA ALA A 166 -0.74 17.88 5.41
C ALA A 166 -2.26 18.12 5.45
N ILE A 167 -2.82 18.68 4.39
CA ILE A 167 -4.27 18.87 4.24
C ILE A 167 -4.99 17.52 4.29
N LEU A 168 -4.52 16.53 3.54
CA LEU A 168 -5.14 15.22 3.42
C LEU A 168 -5.19 14.46 4.75
N LEU A 169 -4.18 14.63 5.60
CA LEU A 169 -4.09 13.95 6.90
C LEU A 169 -4.55 14.81 8.07
N ASN A 170 -5.03 16.03 7.81
CA ASN A 170 -5.37 17.02 8.85
C ASN A 170 -4.20 17.24 9.83
N ARG A 171 -3.02 17.55 9.30
CA ARG A 171 -1.79 17.82 10.06
C ARG A 171 -1.13 19.08 9.53
N ASP A 172 -0.32 19.72 10.35
CA ASP A 172 0.47 20.86 9.89
C ASP A 172 1.66 20.45 9.00
N ASP A 173 2.07 21.34 8.10
CA ASP A 173 3.14 21.10 7.12
C ASP A 173 4.47 20.72 7.80
N ARG A 174 4.78 21.32 8.96
CA ARG A 174 6.00 21.05 9.73
C ARG A 174 6.01 19.62 10.25
N THR A 175 4.85 19.11 10.70
CA THR A 175 4.71 17.73 11.14
C THR A 175 4.97 16.78 9.97
N ILE A 176 4.35 17.01 8.83
CA ILE A 176 4.53 16.16 7.64
C ILE A 176 5.96 16.22 7.11
N TRP A 177 6.56 17.42 7.05
CA TRP A 177 7.98 17.55 6.71
C TRP A 177 8.88 16.71 7.62
N THR A 178 8.68 16.84 8.95
CA THR A 178 9.48 16.11 9.95
C THR A 178 9.32 14.59 9.79
N VAL A 179 8.09 14.12 9.58
CA VAL A 179 7.76 12.71 9.40
C VAL A 179 8.41 12.15 8.13
N CYS A 180 8.28 12.84 7.00
CA CYS A 180 8.90 12.45 5.73
C CYS A 180 10.44 12.45 5.84
N HIS A 181 11.02 13.47 6.49
CA HIS A 181 12.48 13.55 6.69
C HIS A 181 13.01 12.38 7.56
N ARG A 182 12.29 12.03 8.63
CA ARG A 182 12.63 10.85 9.47
C ARG A 182 12.51 9.55 8.69
N ALA A 183 11.46 9.39 7.88
CA ALA A 183 11.29 8.22 7.03
C ALA A 183 12.45 8.09 6.04
N ALA A 184 12.78 9.14 5.31
CA ALA A 184 13.89 9.18 4.36
C ALA A 184 15.22 8.80 5.02
N LYS A 185 15.53 9.39 6.21
CA LYS A 185 16.72 9.07 6.97
C LYS A 185 16.81 7.60 7.38
N LYS A 186 15.69 7.00 7.83
CA LYS A 186 15.66 5.59 8.24
C LYS A 186 15.80 4.63 7.04
N LEU A 187 15.34 5.04 5.84
CA LEU A 187 15.45 4.28 4.61
C LEU A 187 16.77 4.51 3.86
N GLY A 188 17.61 5.44 4.30
CA GLY A 188 18.87 5.76 3.63
C GLY A 188 18.70 6.46 2.28
N VAL A 189 17.53 7.09 2.04
CA VAL A 189 17.25 7.84 0.81
C VAL A 189 17.32 9.35 1.07
N ARG A 190 17.60 10.12 0.01
CA ARG A 190 17.55 11.59 0.12
C ARG A 190 16.11 12.05 0.40
N PRO A 191 15.92 12.96 1.38
CA PRO A 191 14.59 13.48 1.72
C PRO A 191 13.97 14.34 0.63
#